data_4cd9f047c3c380a7f41cc2a555bc78d4
#
_entry.id   4cd9f047c3c380a7f41cc2a555bc78d4
#
_cell.length_a   1.000
_cell.length_b   1.000
_cell.length_c   1.000
_cell.angle_alpha   90.00
_cell.angle_beta   90.00
_cell.angle_gamma   90.00
#
_symmetry.space_group_name_H-M   'P 1'
#
loop_
_entity.id
_entity.type
_entity.pdbx_description
1 polymer ?
#
loop_
_entity_poly.entity_id
_entity_poly.type
_entity_poly.pdbx_seq_one_letter_code
_entity_poly.pdbx_strand_id
1 'polypeptide(L)'
;MYNKPNRWLDRKFLKEVKDNSFRRNTSLYNSMFTIDRRNWRFKNGIDEIIEVINHLKNNQHTNVSDLVNYLRIRLNIDKFVTKGKQSDDGSYVEQIDNLDSFENICSKYSSIDEFISYINDLNTELEINNEYDDKVKLLTIHKSKGMEYPVVFIIGCNNELLPHYKNENINDERRLFYVAITRAEKELYMSYVDFYNGDMKIVSPFINDIKDTIKIVEKIDK
;
A
#
# COMPACT_ATOMS: atom_id res chain seq x y z
N MET A 1 -14.85 -2.16 6.96
CA MET A 1 -13.95 -3.28 7.34
C MET A 1 -14.63 -4.45 8.06
N TYR A 2 -15.68 -4.24 8.87
CA TYR A 2 -16.31 -5.29 9.69
C TYR A 2 -16.71 -6.58 8.92
N ASN A 3 -16.94 -6.52 7.63
CA ASN A 3 -17.28 -7.66 6.76
C ASN A 3 -16.26 -7.92 5.63
N LYS A 4 -15.02 -7.50 5.81
CA LYS A 4 -13.92 -7.79 4.88
C LYS A 4 -12.72 -8.30 5.68
N PRO A 5 -12.28 -9.54 5.48
CA PRO A 5 -12.89 -10.61 4.67
C PRO A 5 -14.35 -10.91 5.03
N ASN A 6 -15.07 -11.63 4.15
CA ASN A 6 -16.51 -11.86 4.34
C ASN A 6 -16.80 -12.69 5.61
N ARG A 7 -17.53 -12.09 6.56
CA ARG A 7 -18.00 -12.69 7.82
C ARG A 7 -19.50 -12.86 7.88
N TRP A 8 -20.18 -12.68 6.75
CA TRP A 8 -21.65 -12.73 6.65
C TRP A 8 -22.38 -11.64 7.47
N LEU A 9 -21.64 -10.63 7.93
CA LEU A 9 -22.19 -9.49 8.66
C LEU A 9 -22.66 -8.43 7.66
N ASP A 10 -23.93 -8.43 7.33
CA ASP A 10 -24.52 -7.55 6.33
C ASP A 10 -24.82 -6.13 6.86
N ARG A 11 -25.43 -5.30 6.01
CA ARG A 11 -25.83 -3.95 6.40
C ARG A 11 -26.90 -3.93 7.51
N LYS A 12 -27.76 -4.98 7.56
CA LYS A 12 -28.79 -5.12 8.58
C LYS A 12 -28.16 -5.34 9.96
N PHE A 13 -27.16 -6.21 10.03
CA PHE A 13 -26.34 -6.39 11.25
C PHE A 13 -25.75 -5.05 11.73
N LEU A 14 -25.10 -4.30 10.83
CA LEU A 14 -24.48 -3.03 11.21
C LEU A 14 -25.50 -2.01 11.73
N LYS A 15 -26.69 -1.97 11.11
CA LYS A 15 -27.78 -1.11 11.55
C LYS A 15 -28.26 -1.50 12.94
N GLU A 16 -28.46 -2.78 13.20
CA GLU A 16 -28.90 -3.29 14.50
C GLU A 16 -27.88 -2.98 15.61
N VAL A 17 -26.56 -3.16 15.34
CA VAL A 17 -25.50 -2.76 16.28
C VAL A 17 -25.55 -1.27 16.59
N LYS A 18 -25.75 -0.40 15.58
CA LYS A 18 -25.86 1.05 15.78
C LYS A 18 -27.11 1.43 16.57
N ASP A 19 -28.25 0.85 16.23
CA ASP A 19 -29.51 1.13 16.91
C ASP A 19 -29.44 0.70 18.38
N ASN A 20 -28.85 -0.45 18.66
CA ASN A 20 -28.65 -0.91 20.03
C ASN A 20 -27.63 -0.06 20.81
N SER A 21 -26.56 0.37 20.16
CA SER A 21 -25.58 1.31 20.73
C SER A 21 -26.26 2.61 21.16
N PHE A 22 -27.05 3.19 20.27
CA PHE A 22 -27.80 4.42 20.55
C PHE A 22 -28.84 4.26 21.67
N ARG A 23 -29.69 3.21 21.60
CA ARG A 23 -30.73 2.95 22.62
C ARG A 23 -30.16 2.71 24.03
N ARG A 24 -29.01 2.06 24.13
CA ARG A 24 -28.40 1.66 25.41
C ARG A 24 -27.31 2.62 25.86
N ASN A 25 -27.06 3.70 25.10
CA ASN A 25 -25.98 4.65 25.34
C ASN A 25 -24.64 3.94 25.64
N THR A 26 -24.25 3.02 24.76
CA THR A 26 -23.05 2.20 24.91
C THR A 26 -22.24 2.17 23.61
N SER A 27 -20.99 1.71 23.67
CA SER A 27 -20.15 1.60 22.49
C SER A 27 -20.70 0.60 21.47
N LEU A 28 -20.34 0.78 20.17
CA LEU A 28 -20.63 -0.22 19.13
C LEU A 28 -20.10 -1.60 19.49
N TYR A 29 -18.91 -1.66 20.11
CA TYR A 29 -18.32 -2.91 20.59
C TYR A 29 -19.21 -3.60 21.61
N ASN A 30 -19.64 -2.90 22.66
CA ASN A 30 -20.53 -3.48 23.68
C ASN A 30 -21.88 -3.89 23.10
N SER A 31 -22.37 -3.16 22.09
CA SER A 31 -23.64 -3.47 21.43
C SER A 31 -23.59 -4.78 20.63
N MET A 32 -22.41 -5.23 20.19
CA MET A 32 -22.27 -6.51 19.50
C MET A 32 -22.65 -7.71 20.39
N PHE A 33 -22.49 -7.60 21.71
CA PHE A 33 -22.90 -8.65 22.66
C PHE A 33 -24.43 -8.78 22.79
N THR A 34 -25.19 -7.79 22.34
CA THR A 34 -26.65 -7.75 22.45
C THR A 34 -27.37 -8.23 21.19
N ILE A 35 -26.62 -8.56 20.14
CA ILE A 35 -27.16 -9.07 18.87
C ILE A 35 -27.61 -10.51 19.01
N ASP A 36 -28.71 -10.86 18.36
CA ASP A 36 -29.22 -12.22 18.33
C ASP A 36 -28.25 -13.16 17.59
N ARG A 37 -27.72 -14.13 18.30
CA ARG A 37 -26.74 -15.09 17.82
C ARG A 37 -27.31 -16.46 17.41
N ARG A 38 -28.64 -16.59 17.28
CA ARG A 38 -29.26 -17.85 16.85
C ARG A 38 -28.84 -18.25 15.44
N ASN A 39 -28.57 -17.29 14.56
CA ASN A 39 -27.98 -17.59 13.27
C ASN A 39 -26.47 -17.85 13.44
N TRP A 40 -26.02 -19.09 13.22
CA TRP A 40 -24.64 -19.52 13.36
C TRP A 40 -23.63 -18.69 12.53
N ARG A 41 -24.05 -18.17 11.35
CA ARG A 41 -23.20 -17.34 10.48
C ARG A 41 -22.88 -16.02 11.15
N PHE A 42 -23.88 -15.37 11.72
CA PHE A 42 -23.68 -14.13 12.47
C PHE A 42 -22.87 -14.36 13.74
N LYS A 43 -23.14 -15.44 14.45
CA LYS A 43 -22.41 -15.81 15.65
C LYS A 43 -20.90 -15.89 15.37
N ASN A 44 -20.51 -16.70 14.40
CA ASN A 44 -19.09 -16.88 14.08
C ASN A 44 -18.41 -15.57 13.67
N GLY A 45 -19.06 -14.75 12.83
CA GLY A 45 -18.53 -13.46 12.40
C GLY A 45 -18.41 -12.45 13.54
N ILE A 46 -19.36 -12.43 14.48
CA ILE A 46 -19.34 -11.57 15.66
C ILE A 46 -18.23 -12.01 16.60
N ASP A 47 -18.14 -13.32 16.89
CA ASP A 47 -17.16 -13.88 17.81
C ASP A 47 -15.73 -13.63 17.29
N GLU A 48 -15.50 -13.76 15.98
CA GLU A 48 -14.21 -13.44 15.37
C GLU A 48 -13.82 -11.96 15.54
N ILE A 49 -14.77 -11.04 15.31
CA ILE A 49 -14.49 -9.60 15.48
C ILE A 49 -14.21 -9.29 16.96
N ILE A 50 -15.00 -9.85 17.88
CA ILE A 50 -14.79 -9.64 19.32
C ILE A 50 -13.44 -10.15 19.76
N GLU A 51 -13.05 -11.34 19.30
CA GLU A 51 -11.73 -11.92 19.59
C GLU A 51 -10.59 -11.02 19.10
N VAL A 52 -10.67 -10.56 17.84
CA VAL A 52 -9.68 -9.66 17.25
C VAL A 52 -9.59 -8.36 18.04
N ILE A 53 -10.73 -7.72 18.36
CA ILE A 53 -10.73 -6.46 19.11
C ILE A 53 -10.13 -6.66 20.51
N ASN A 54 -10.45 -7.78 21.17
CA ASN A 54 -9.89 -8.09 22.48
C ASN A 54 -8.39 -8.32 22.43
N HIS A 55 -7.92 -9.05 21.41
CA HIS A 55 -6.49 -9.25 21.20
C HIS A 55 -5.76 -7.90 21.02
N LEU A 56 -6.27 -7.04 20.15
CA LEU A 56 -5.68 -5.72 19.94
C LEU A 56 -5.69 -4.87 21.22
N LYS A 57 -6.78 -4.86 21.99
CA LYS A 57 -6.87 -4.12 23.26
C LYS A 57 -5.88 -4.61 24.31
N ASN A 58 -5.66 -5.90 24.38
CA ASN A 58 -4.77 -6.51 25.37
C ASN A 58 -3.28 -6.38 24.99
N ASN A 59 -2.98 -6.04 23.72
CA ASN A 59 -1.63 -5.98 23.19
C ASN A 59 -1.28 -4.59 22.61
N GLN A 60 -1.86 -3.51 23.13
CA GLN A 60 -1.66 -2.14 22.63
C GLN A 60 -0.21 -1.66 22.67
N HIS A 61 0.60 -2.21 23.56
CA HIS A 61 2.01 -1.85 23.77
C HIS A 61 3.00 -2.85 23.14
N THR A 62 2.52 -3.73 22.25
CA THR A 62 3.40 -4.58 21.43
C THR A 62 3.75 -3.88 20.13
N ASN A 63 4.84 -4.34 19.50
CA ASN A 63 5.24 -3.83 18.19
C ASN A 63 4.07 -3.94 17.19
N VAL A 64 3.84 -2.88 16.41
CA VAL A 64 2.69 -2.80 15.52
C VAL A 64 2.76 -3.85 14.41
N SER A 65 3.97 -4.25 13.97
CA SER A 65 4.13 -5.34 12.98
C SER A 65 3.60 -6.68 13.50
N ASP A 66 3.78 -6.98 14.80
CA ASP A 66 3.27 -8.21 15.38
C ASP A 66 1.73 -8.24 15.36
N LEU A 67 1.11 -7.09 15.60
CA LEU A 67 -0.35 -6.94 15.52
C LEU A 67 -0.85 -7.05 14.08
N VAL A 68 -0.12 -6.49 13.11
CA VAL A 68 -0.43 -6.61 11.68
C VAL A 68 -0.31 -8.06 11.24
N ASN A 69 0.77 -8.75 11.60
CA ASN A 69 0.97 -10.17 11.31
C ASN A 69 -0.16 -11.04 11.92
N TYR A 70 -0.50 -10.79 13.18
CA TYR A 70 -1.65 -11.45 13.81
C TYR A 70 -2.93 -11.26 12.98
N LEU A 71 -3.22 -10.04 12.53
CA LEU A 71 -4.40 -9.75 11.72
C LEU A 71 -4.35 -10.44 10.34
N ARG A 72 -3.20 -10.45 9.68
CA ARG A 72 -2.99 -11.12 8.39
C ARG A 72 -3.34 -12.60 8.51
N ILE A 73 -2.78 -13.28 9.51
CA ILE A 73 -2.98 -14.72 9.76
C ILE A 73 -4.42 -14.98 10.21
N ARG A 74 -4.88 -14.29 11.27
CA ARG A 74 -6.17 -14.57 11.92
C ARG A 74 -7.35 -14.30 10.99
N LEU A 75 -7.27 -13.29 10.14
CA LEU A 75 -8.32 -12.88 9.22
C LEU A 75 -8.10 -13.40 7.79
N ASN A 76 -7.04 -14.17 7.53
CA ASN A 76 -6.68 -14.62 6.18
C ASN A 76 -6.63 -13.47 5.16
N ILE A 77 -6.00 -12.35 5.53
CA ILE A 77 -5.97 -11.14 4.70
C ILE A 77 -5.28 -11.42 3.36
N ASP A 78 -4.14 -12.12 3.38
CA ASP A 78 -3.37 -12.45 2.18
C ASP A 78 -4.23 -13.21 1.16
N LYS A 79 -4.95 -14.23 1.60
CA LYS A 79 -5.88 -14.97 0.76
C LYS A 79 -7.07 -14.11 0.29
N PHE A 80 -7.49 -13.15 1.11
CA PHE A 80 -8.60 -12.25 0.75
C PHE A 80 -8.19 -11.28 -0.36
N VAL A 81 -7.00 -10.67 -0.27
CA VAL A 81 -6.53 -9.69 -1.26
C VAL A 81 -6.12 -10.35 -2.58
N THR A 82 -5.66 -11.60 -2.53
CA THR A 82 -5.30 -12.38 -3.73
C THR A 82 -6.48 -13.11 -4.37
N LYS A 83 -7.63 -13.17 -3.70
CA LYS A 83 -8.81 -13.88 -4.19
C LYS A 83 -9.34 -13.28 -5.50
N GLY A 84 -9.47 -14.12 -6.52
CA GLY A 84 -9.97 -13.74 -7.85
C GLY A 84 -8.89 -13.23 -8.81
N LYS A 85 -7.62 -13.26 -8.41
CA LYS A 85 -6.46 -12.84 -9.19
C LYS A 85 -5.52 -14.02 -9.51
N GLN A 86 -6.08 -15.20 -9.73
CA GLN A 86 -5.34 -16.40 -10.17
C GLN A 86 -4.99 -16.39 -11.66
N SER A 87 -4.98 -15.23 -12.29
CA SER A 87 -4.50 -15.08 -13.65
C SER A 87 -2.97 -14.88 -13.65
N ASP A 88 -2.31 -15.31 -14.69
CA ASP A 88 -0.85 -15.25 -14.94
C ASP A 88 -0.24 -13.84 -14.94
N ASP A 89 -1.00 -12.81 -14.52
CA ASP A 89 -0.62 -11.40 -14.60
C ASP A 89 0.23 -10.88 -13.41
N GLY A 90 0.63 -11.75 -12.48
CA GLY A 90 1.47 -11.36 -11.33
C GLY A 90 0.83 -10.36 -10.35
N SER A 91 -0.44 -9.98 -10.55
CA SER A 91 -1.10 -8.94 -9.74
C SER A 91 -1.30 -9.33 -8.27
N TYR A 92 -1.22 -10.62 -7.95
CA TYR A 92 -1.28 -11.08 -6.57
C TYR A 92 0.03 -10.82 -5.82
N VAL A 93 1.19 -10.91 -6.51
CA VAL A 93 2.53 -10.65 -5.94
C VAL A 93 2.59 -9.21 -5.45
N GLU A 94 2.21 -8.26 -6.29
CA GLU A 94 2.18 -6.83 -5.94
C GLU A 94 1.33 -6.55 -4.69
N GLN A 95 0.25 -7.29 -4.48
CA GLN A 95 -0.60 -7.10 -3.30
C GLN A 95 0.02 -7.66 -2.02
N ILE A 96 0.71 -8.79 -2.13
CA ILE A 96 1.48 -9.34 -1.01
C ILE A 96 2.65 -8.41 -0.69
N ASP A 97 3.41 -7.95 -1.71
CA ASP A 97 4.50 -6.99 -1.53
C ASP A 97 4.04 -5.69 -0.84
N ASN A 98 2.84 -5.21 -1.17
CA ASN A 98 2.24 -4.04 -0.50
C ASN A 98 1.92 -4.33 0.98
N LEU A 99 1.41 -5.53 1.30
CA LEU A 99 1.18 -5.93 2.69
C LEU A 99 2.48 -6.09 3.46
N ASP A 100 3.51 -6.68 2.85
CA ASP A 100 4.83 -6.85 3.47
C ASP A 100 5.51 -5.49 3.68
N SER A 101 5.41 -4.59 2.72
CA SER A 101 5.89 -3.22 2.84
C SER A 101 5.18 -2.46 3.96
N PHE A 102 3.87 -2.64 4.10
CA PHE A 102 3.09 -2.06 5.20
C PHE A 102 3.55 -2.61 6.55
N GLU A 103 3.73 -3.93 6.67
CA GLU A 103 4.23 -4.59 7.88
C GLU A 103 5.63 -4.09 8.25
N ASN A 104 6.52 -3.91 7.26
CA ASN A 104 7.85 -3.33 7.45
C ASN A 104 7.78 -1.88 7.95
N ILE A 105 6.85 -1.06 7.47
CA ILE A 105 6.64 0.29 8.02
C ILE A 105 6.20 0.19 9.48
N CYS A 106 5.26 -0.69 9.78
CA CYS A 106 4.71 -0.90 11.12
C CYS A 106 5.78 -1.38 12.13
N SER A 107 6.83 -2.10 11.67
CA SER A 107 7.89 -2.59 12.55
C SER A 107 8.70 -1.49 13.24
N LYS A 108 8.63 -0.26 12.73
CA LYS A 108 9.30 0.92 13.31
C LYS A 108 8.60 1.48 14.54
N TYR A 109 7.38 1.03 14.85
CA TYR A 109 6.55 1.57 15.91
C TYR A 109 6.32 0.56 17.02
N SER A 110 6.55 0.99 18.24
CA SER A 110 6.46 0.16 19.44
C SER A 110 5.05 0.04 20.00
N SER A 111 4.11 0.89 19.55
CA SER A 111 2.72 0.88 19.98
C SER A 111 1.75 1.39 18.90
N ILE A 112 0.48 1.01 19.03
CA ILE A 112 -0.59 1.50 18.13
C ILE A 112 -0.72 3.03 18.22
N ASP A 113 -0.59 3.61 19.41
CA ASP A 113 -0.75 5.05 19.61
C ASP A 113 0.35 5.84 18.89
N GLU A 114 1.60 5.36 18.94
CA GLU A 114 2.72 5.92 18.20
C GLU A 114 2.48 5.86 16.68
N PHE A 115 2.01 4.72 16.18
CA PHE A 115 1.69 4.57 14.77
C PHE A 115 0.53 5.47 14.31
N ILE A 116 -0.53 5.59 15.12
CA ILE A 116 -1.66 6.50 14.82
C ILE A 116 -1.20 7.95 14.81
N SER A 117 -0.35 8.37 15.75
CA SER A 117 0.24 9.72 15.74
C SER A 117 1.00 9.98 14.45
N TYR A 118 1.86 9.06 14.03
CA TYR A 118 2.57 9.18 12.76
C TYR A 118 1.64 9.33 11.55
N ILE A 119 0.56 8.54 11.47
CA ILE A 119 -0.43 8.65 10.38
C ILE A 119 -1.14 10.01 10.40
N ASN A 120 -1.47 10.53 11.58
CA ASN A 120 -2.10 11.85 11.71
C ASN A 120 -1.15 12.97 11.29
N ASP A 121 0.11 12.90 11.68
CA ASP A 121 1.16 13.85 11.29
C ASP A 121 1.36 13.84 9.77
N LEU A 122 1.45 12.66 9.15
CA LEU A 122 1.50 12.54 7.70
C LEU A 122 0.30 13.17 6.98
N ASN A 123 -0.91 12.95 7.48
CA ASN A 123 -2.11 13.54 6.89
C ASN A 123 -2.08 15.06 6.98
N THR A 124 -1.65 15.60 8.11
CA THR A 124 -1.51 17.04 8.32
C THR A 124 -0.44 17.63 7.40
N GLU A 125 0.70 16.96 7.24
CA GLU A 125 1.74 17.38 6.30
C GLU A 125 1.27 17.33 4.85
N LEU A 126 0.50 16.33 4.45
CA LEU A 126 -0.06 16.23 3.10
C LEU A 126 -1.08 17.36 2.82
N GLU A 127 -1.87 17.77 3.80
CA GLU A 127 -2.79 18.89 3.65
C GLU A 127 -2.05 20.22 3.51
N ILE A 128 -1.02 20.46 4.33
CA ILE A 128 -0.18 21.67 4.30
C ILE A 128 0.66 21.74 3.02
N ASN A 129 1.17 20.60 2.53
CA ASN A 129 2.07 20.53 1.39
C ASN A 129 1.43 20.87 0.04
N ASN A 130 0.12 20.96 -0.05
CA ASN A 130 -0.57 21.42 -1.27
C ASN A 130 -0.38 22.94 -1.52
N GLU A 131 0.18 23.70 -0.59
CA GLU A 131 0.36 25.16 -0.70
C GLU A 131 1.80 25.62 -1.01
N TYR A 132 2.81 24.73 -0.97
CA TYR A 132 4.21 25.11 -1.15
C TYR A 132 4.82 24.53 -2.43
N ASP A 133 5.18 25.40 -3.35
CA ASP A 133 5.78 25.06 -4.66
C ASP A 133 7.30 24.73 -4.58
N ASP A 134 7.95 25.01 -3.45
CA ASP A 134 9.41 24.88 -3.25
C ASP A 134 9.79 23.56 -2.55
N LYS A 135 9.23 22.43 -3.01
CA LYS A 135 9.54 21.09 -2.48
C LYS A 135 9.80 20.09 -3.59
N VAL A 136 10.58 19.05 -3.26
CA VAL A 136 10.73 17.89 -4.15
C VAL A 136 9.38 17.20 -4.30
N LYS A 137 8.92 17.10 -5.56
CA LYS A 137 7.63 16.47 -5.91
C LYS A 137 7.86 15.01 -6.27
N LEU A 138 7.15 14.10 -5.59
CA LEU A 138 7.11 12.68 -5.91
C LEU A 138 5.85 12.39 -6.74
N LEU A 139 6.05 11.98 -7.98
CA LEU A 139 4.97 11.79 -8.95
C LEU A 139 5.13 10.47 -9.70
N THR A 140 4.02 9.88 -10.12
CA THR A 140 4.07 8.88 -11.18
C THR A 140 4.28 9.57 -12.53
N ILE A 141 4.86 8.85 -13.51
CA ILE A 141 5.07 9.39 -14.87
C ILE A 141 3.73 9.86 -15.46
N HIS A 142 2.65 9.14 -15.24
CA HIS A 142 1.31 9.53 -15.71
C HIS A 142 0.83 10.87 -15.13
N LYS A 143 1.09 11.11 -13.85
CA LYS A 143 0.71 12.37 -13.18
C LYS A 143 1.59 13.54 -13.59
N SER A 144 2.82 13.31 -14.07
CA SER A 144 3.73 14.35 -14.51
C SER A 144 3.42 14.88 -15.91
N LYS A 145 2.48 14.28 -16.64
CA LYS A 145 2.11 14.69 -18.00
C LYS A 145 1.63 16.14 -18.00
N GLY A 146 2.24 16.97 -18.86
CA GLY A 146 1.94 18.40 -18.96
C GLY A 146 2.65 19.30 -17.94
N MET A 147 3.46 18.72 -17.07
CA MET A 147 4.30 19.47 -16.12
C MET A 147 5.75 19.43 -16.61
N GLU A 148 6.56 20.41 -16.20
CA GLU A 148 8.00 20.47 -16.48
C GLU A 148 8.73 20.91 -15.23
N TYR A 149 9.97 20.43 -15.06
CA TYR A 149 10.78 20.68 -13.87
C TYR A 149 12.24 20.94 -14.25
N PRO A 150 12.93 21.87 -13.59
CA PRO A 150 14.34 22.13 -13.87
C PRO A 150 15.23 20.89 -13.75
N VAL A 151 14.94 20.03 -12.77
CA VAL A 151 15.69 18.78 -12.49
C VAL A 151 14.70 17.64 -12.28
N VAL A 152 14.91 16.52 -12.96
CA VAL A 152 14.07 15.32 -12.84
C VAL A 152 14.93 14.10 -12.52
N PHE A 153 14.47 13.33 -11.56
CA PHE A 153 15.01 12.01 -11.22
C PHE A 153 14.00 10.93 -11.61
N ILE A 154 14.36 10.05 -12.55
CA ILE A 154 13.58 8.86 -12.87
C ILE A 154 14.23 7.69 -12.14
N ILE A 155 13.52 7.17 -11.14
CA ILE A 155 13.99 6.05 -10.32
C ILE A 155 13.44 4.72 -10.82
N GLY A 156 14.20 3.65 -10.60
CA GLY A 156 13.74 2.29 -10.92
C GLY A 156 13.72 2.01 -12.44
N CYS A 157 14.73 2.49 -13.18
CA CYS A 157 14.87 2.18 -14.61
C CYS A 157 15.32 0.73 -14.83
N ASN A 158 14.60 -0.22 -14.24
CA ASN A 158 14.82 -1.65 -14.39
C ASN A 158 13.78 -2.26 -15.32
N ASN A 159 14.16 -3.33 -16.02
CA ASN A 159 13.20 -4.17 -16.72
C ASN A 159 12.15 -4.70 -15.73
N GLU A 160 10.95 -4.99 -16.18
CA GLU A 160 9.76 -5.35 -15.39
C GLU A 160 9.08 -4.16 -14.68
N LEU A 161 9.80 -3.07 -14.41
CA LEU A 161 9.25 -1.85 -13.84
C LEU A 161 9.07 -0.77 -14.92
N LEU A 162 10.06 -0.63 -15.80
CA LEU A 162 10.04 0.27 -16.95
C LEU A 162 10.84 -0.35 -18.10
N PRO A 163 10.21 -1.08 -19.05
CA PRO A 163 8.77 -1.29 -19.23
C PRO A 163 8.13 -2.11 -18.12
N HIS A 164 6.86 -1.80 -17.83
CA HIS A 164 6.13 -2.53 -16.81
C HIS A 164 5.71 -3.91 -17.32
N TYR A 165 5.97 -4.96 -16.55
CA TYR A 165 5.75 -6.35 -16.95
C TYR A 165 4.30 -6.71 -17.34
N LYS A 166 3.31 -5.95 -16.84
CA LYS A 166 1.89 -6.14 -17.16
C LYS A 166 1.48 -5.53 -18.51
N ASN A 167 2.31 -4.70 -19.11
CA ASN A 167 1.97 -4.04 -20.35
C ASN A 167 2.54 -4.85 -21.53
N GLU A 168 1.67 -5.50 -22.28
CA GLU A 168 2.06 -6.27 -23.48
C GLU A 168 2.54 -5.36 -24.62
N ASN A 169 2.20 -4.07 -24.61
CA ASN A 169 2.57 -3.13 -25.65
C ASN A 169 3.82 -2.32 -25.26
N ILE A 170 4.97 -2.81 -25.64
CA ILE A 170 6.27 -2.14 -25.42
C ILE A 170 6.31 -0.71 -25.97
N ASN A 171 5.55 -0.41 -27.03
CA ASN A 171 5.53 0.93 -27.61
C ASN A 171 4.80 1.94 -26.71
N ASP A 172 3.80 1.52 -25.96
CA ASP A 172 3.12 2.39 -25.00
C ASP A 172 4.04 2.68 -23.81
N GLU A 173 4.80 1.70 -23.34
CA GLU A 173 5.83 1.89 -22.32
C GLU A 173 6.97 2.80 -22.82
N ARG A 174 7.36 2.68 -24.08
CA ARG A 174 8.36 3.59 -24.68
C ARG A 174 7.83 5.02 -24.75
N ARG A 175 6.55 5.21 -25.09
CA ARG A 175 5.91 6.54 -25.05
C ARG A 175 5.85 7.09 -23.63
N LEU A 176 5.58 6.24 -22.65
CA LEU A 176 5.58 6.62 -21.23
C LEU A 176 6.98 7.04 -20.79
N PHE A 177 8.00 6.28 -21.16
CA PHE A 177 9.39 6.66 -20.91
C PHE A 177 9.75 7.99 -21.58
N TYR A 178 9.34 8.20 -22.83
CA TYR A 178 9.53 9.47 -23.52
C TYR A 178 8.86 10.63 -22.76
N VAL A 179 7.64 10.44 -22.27
CA VAL A 179 6.99 11.45 -21.41
C VAL A 179 7.83 11.75 -20.18
N ALA A 180 8.38 10.73 -19.51
CA ALA A 180 9.20 10.93 -18.32
C ALA A 180 10.46 11.76 -18.59
N ILE A 181 11.23 11.41 -19.62
CA ILE A 181 12.48 12.12 -19.94
C ILE A 181 12.24 13.56 -20.39
N THR A 182 11.11 13.82 -21.07
CA THR A 182 10.74 15.18 -21.53
C THR A 182 10.20 16.08 -20.42
N ARG A 183 10.12 15.60 -19.18
CA ARG A 183 9.74 16.45 -18.03
C ARG A 183 10.90 17.29 -17.52
N ALA A 184 12.14 16.93 -17.89
CA ALA A 184 13.32 17.67 -17.49
C ALA A 184 13.59 18.85 -18.41
N GLU A 185 13.66 20.06 -17.84
CA GLU A 185 14.05 21.28 -18.57
C GLU A 185 15.57 21.42 -18.70
N LYS A 186 16.32 21.04 -17.64
CA LYS A 186 17.78 21.27 -17.57
C LYS A 186 18.56 20.00 -17.31
N GLU A 187 18.18 19.25 -16.28
CA GLU A 187 18.92 18.09 -15.84
C GLU A 187 18.02 16.87 -15.65
N LEU A 188 18.48 15.74 -16.17
CA LEU A 188 17.81 14.45 -16.04
C LEU A 188 18.75 13.44 -15.42
N TYR A 189 18.31 12.83 -14.34
CA TYR A 189 19.01 11.72 -13.68
C TYR A 189 18.13 10.46 -13.75
N MET A 190 18.75 9.33 -14.07
CA MET A 190 18.07 8.06 -14.15
C MET A 190 18.83 7.04 -13.29
N SER A 191 18.12 6.25 -12.49
CA SER A 191 18.74 5.24 -11.65
C SER A 191 18.12 3.86 -11.85
N TYR A 192 18.94 2.84 -11.72
CA TYR A 192 18.55 1.43 -11.68
C TYR A 192 19.33 0.70 -10.61
N VAL A 193 18.88 -0.48 -10.25
CA VAL A 193 19.56 -1.34 -9.26
C VAL A 193 19.89 -2.69 -9.88
N ASP A 194 20.97 -3.31 -9.44
CA ASP A 194 21.33 -4.68 -9.86
C ASP A 194 20.63 -5.75 -9.02
N PHE A 195 20.27 -5.40 -7.77
CA PHE A 195 19.57 -6.30 -6.85
C PHE A 195 18.47 -5.56 -6.11
N TYR A 196 17.32 -6.23 -5.93
CA TYR A 196 16.21 -5.74 -5.11
C TYR A 196 15.53 -6.93 -4.43
N ASN A 197 15.37 -6.87 -3.11
CA ASN A 197 14.81 -7.94 -2.27
C ASN A 197 15.44 -9.33 -2.49
N GLY A 198 16.75 -9.38 -2.75
CA GLY A 198 17.48 -10.62 -2.98
C GLY A 198 17.46 -11.12 -4.44
N ASP A 199 16.70 -10.49 -5.31
CA ASP A 199 16.60 -10.83 -6.72
C ASP A 199 17.51 -9.96 -7.59
N MET A 200 18.18 -10.58 -8.56
CA MET A 200 18.91 -9.88 -9.61
C MET A 200 17.93 -9.11 -10.50
N LYS A 201 18.22 -7.84 -10.77
CA LYS A 201 17.42 -7.00 -11.64
C LYS A 201 18.23 -6.59 -12.87
N ILE A 202 17.55 -6.49 -13.99
CA ILE A 202 18.14 -6.12 -15.29
C ILE A 202 17.81 -4.67 -15.58
N VAL A 203 18.77 -3.92 -16.09
CA VAL A 203 18.54 -2.54 -16.53
C VAL A 203 17.45 -2.48 -17.63
N SER A 204 16.68 -1.41 -17.62
CA SER A 204 15.65 -1.16 -18.62
C SER A 204 16.24 -1.17 -20.06
N PRO A 205 15.59 -1.85 -21.03
CA PRO A 205 16.00 -1.78 -22.43
C PRO A 205 15.97 -0.33 -22.96
N PHE A 206 15.11 0.53 -22.41
CA PHE A 206 15.02 1.95 -22.82
C PHE A 206 16.28 2.74 -22.44
N ILE A 207 16.97 2.38 -21.35
CA ILE A 207 18.28 2.97 -21.02
C ILE A 207 19.33 2.54 -22.05
N ASN A 208 19.29 1.27 -22.47
CA ASN A 208 20.20 0.76 -23.51
C ASN A 208 19.98 1.47 -24.85
N ASP A 209 18.73 1.82 -25.20
CA ASP A 209 18.40 2.55 -26.43
C ASP A 209 19.04 3.96 -26.49
N ILE A 210 19.30 4.58 -25.34
CA ILE A 210 19.84 5.96 -25.25
C ILE A 210 21.25 6.02 -24.63
N LYS A 211 21.91 4.90 -24.39
CA LYS A 211 23.21 4.81 -23.66
C LYS A 211 24.30 5.71 -24.25
N ASP A 212 24.30 5.91 -25.57
CA ASP A 212 25.32 6.70 -26.26
C ASP A 212 25.07 8.21 -26.12
N THR A 213 23.91 8.60 -25.58
CA THR A 213 23.51 10.02 -25.37
C THR A 213 23.56 10.44 -23.90
N ILE A 214 23.78 9.50 -22.99
CA ILE A 214 23.82 9.73 -21.55
C ILE A 214 25.23 9.52 -20.99
N LYS A 215 25.55 10.22 -19.92
CA LYS A 215 26.78 9.96 -19.15
C LYS A 215 26.46 8.95 -18.05
N ILE A 216 27.13 7.81 -18.08
CA ILE A 216 27.05 6.84 -17.00
C ILE A 216 27.97 7.29 -15.88
N VAL A 217 27.42 7.50 -14.69
CA VAL A 217 28.14 7.77 -13.45
C VAL A 217 28.18 6.47 -12.66
N GLU A 218 29.34 6.16 -12.08
CA GLU A 218 29.61 4.88 -11.42
C GLU A 218 28.65 4.55 -10.26
N LYS A 219 28.57 3.22 -9.98
CA LYS A 219 27.82 2.61 -8.90
C LYS A 219 28.13 3.26 -7.55
N ILE A 220 27.08 3.55 -6.80
CA ILE A 220 27.19 3.77 -5.36
C ILE A 220 27.02 2.41 -4.69
N ASP A 221 28.10 1.73 -4.43
CA ASP A 221 28.11 0.54 -3.58
C ASP A 221 27.90 0.99 -2.12
N LYS A 222 26.84 0.50 -1.49
CA LYS A 222 26.61 0.61 -0.05
C LYS A 222 26.75 -0.73 0.61
#